data_5064a731ffc962d99349eed74dbd80d8
#
_entry.id   5064a731ffc962d99349eed74dbd80d8
#
_cell.length_a   1.000
_cell.length_b   1.000
_cell.length_c   1.000
_cell.angle_alpha   90.00
_cell.angle_beta   90.00
_cell.angle_gamma   90.00
#
_symmetry.space_group_name_H-M   'P 1'
#
loop_
_entity.id
_entity.type
_entity.pdbx_description
1 polymer ?
#
loop_
_entity_poly.entity_id
_entity_poly.type
_entity_poly.pdbx_seq_one_letter_code
_entity_poly.pdbx_strand_id
1 'polypeptide(L)'
;MIKIKSLYLRVVLTFLAIVVVSVSVAFPLATVFFRNLITTEFQAEMLAIGRQLVTLSEEIQPKNLDSFVAGSNRLNDNYVLTLFYENGEPATAITLDKKGNPLIEASEVAYVLHGSIYKSLDYGMPKDPFNRVKVGLPLQVDGKTFALFIHPTFSEVARRQVKTAVITVLLIVLIVGSLLILIASRYLVNPLKKLTLATERLARGNFNVHVSVKQKDELGQLAQSFNHMAGELKQLEQMRQDFVSNVSHEIQSPLTSIRGFSKALRGSEIDEAERGRYLEIIERESERLSRLSDNLLKLASLESEHHPFHPTTYDLDEQLRRVVVFYEPQWSSKQLELDLELPRVKVTADADQLSQVWMNLLGNAIKFTPSRGKIQIQLEPLNDRIRIRIQDSGMGIAASDQERIFERFYKADASRHRETDGSGLGLAIVRKIVELHHGTIELQSEIDIGTLFIVTIPILRYPTKK
;
A
#
# COMPACT_ATOMS: atom_id res chain seq x y z
N MET A 1 -10.96 27.38 15.33
CA MET A 1 -10.10 26.46 14.54
C MET A 1 -10.62 26.35 13.12
N ILE A 2 -9.88 26.88 12.14
CA ILE A 2 -10.25 26.80 10.72
C ILE A 2 -10.12 25.32 10.32
N LYS A 3 -11.24 24.63 10.03
CA LYS A 3 -11.24 23.25 9.53
C LYS A 3 -10.71 23.26 8.08
N ILE A 4 -9.40 23.11 7.93
CA ILE A 4 -8.77 22.96 6.61
C ILE A 4 -9.16 21.59 6.08
N LYS A 5 -10.05 21.53 5.07
CA LYS A 5 -10.56 20.29 4.47
C LYS A 5 -9.57 19.62 3.51
N SER A 6 -8.60 20.36 2.97
CA SER A 6 -7.64 19.86 2.00
C SER A 6 -6.41 19.25 2.68
N LEU A 7 -6.14 17.95 2.43
CA LEU A 7 -4.92 17.28 2.87
C LEU A 7 -3.65 18.00 2.38
N TYR A 8 -3.65 18.44 1.11
CA TYR A 8 -2.58 19.22 0.52
C TYR A 8 -2.25 20.46 1.35
N LEU A 9 -3.29 21.25 1.69
CA LEU A 9 -3.11 22.49 2.45
C LEU A 9 -2.63 22.21 3.89
N ARG A 10 -3.10 21.13 4.52
CA ARG A 10 -2.60 20.71 5.85
C ARG A 10 -1.13 20.36 5.79
N VAL A 11 -0.71 19.54 4.84
CA VAL A 11 0.70 19.13 4.68
C VAL A 11 1.58 20.36 4.43
N VAL A 12 1.19 21.22 3.48
CA VAL A 12 1.94 22.46 3.18
C VAL A 12 2.05 23.35 4.42
N LEU A 13 0.95 23.60 5.15
CA LEU A 13 0.95 24.44 6.33
C LEU A 13 1.76 23.85 7.48
N THR A 14 1.69 22.53 7.68
CA THR A 14 2.49 21.86 8.71
C THR A 14 3.98 22.00 8.43
N PHE A 15 4.42 21.74 7.21
CA PHE A 15 5.82 21.89 6.83
C PHE A 15 6.28 23.35 6.86
N LEU A 16 5.43 24.30 6.43
CA LEU A 16 5.75 25.73 6.53
C LEU A 16 5.91 26.14 7.99
N ALA A 17 5.04 25.68 8.88
CA ALA A 17 5.16 25.92 10.32
C ALA A 17 6.47 25.34 10.88
N ILE A 18 6.85 24.14 10.47
CA ILE A 18 8.12 23.52 10.88
C ILE A 18 9.31 24.38 10.43
N VAL A 19 9.32 24.86 9.19
CA VAL A 19 10.39 25.73 8.67
C VAL A 19 10.47 27.02 9.47
N VAL A 20 9.33 27.68 9.73
CA VAL A 20 9.29 28.92 10.53
C VAL A 20 9.80 28.69 11.95
N VAL A 21 9.36 27.61 12.61
CA VAL A 21 9.81 27.25 13.96
C VAL A 21 11.31 26.95 13.95
N SER A 22 11.79 26.16 12.96
CA SER A 22 13.22 25.83 12.85
C SER A 22 14.09 27.07 12.68
N VAL A 23 13.68 28.01 11.82
CA VAL A 23 14.38 29.28 11.63
C VAL A 23 14.34 30.12 12.91
N SER A 24 13.22 30.16 13.62
CA SER A 24 13.03 30.90 14.86
C SER A 24 13.89 30.36 16.01
N VAL A 25 14.17 29.07 16.02
CA VAL A 25 15.06 28.41 17.00
C VAL A 25 16.53 28.51 16.58
N ALA A 26 16.82 28.29 15.29
CA ALA A 26 18.18 28.33 14.77
C ALA A 26 18.83 29.71 14.87
N PHE A 27 18.06 30.79 14.70
CA PHE A 27 18.57 32.16 14.74
C PHE A 27 19.21 32.53 16.11
N PRO A 28 18.52 32.37 17.25
CA PRO A 28 19.14 32.67 18.55
C PRO A 28 20.29 31.72 18.89
N LEU A 29 20.18 30.41 18.53
CA LEU A 29 21.26 29.46 18.74
C LEU A 29 22.50 29.83 17.94
N ALA A 30 22.35 30.15 16.65
CA ALA A 30 23.45 30.62 15.82
C ALA A 30 24.08 31.91 16.39
N THR A 31 23.24 32.85 16.82
CA THR A 31 23.72 34.11 17.42
C THR A 31 24.58 33.86 18.66
N VAL A 32 24.16 32.95 19.55
CA VAL A 32 24.93 32.58 20.74
C VAL A 32 26.21 31.85 20.37
N PHE A 33 26.17 30.91 19.46
CA PHE A 33 27.33 30.14 19.02
C PHE A 33 28.39 31.02 18.34
N PHE A 34 27.99 31.85 17.37
CA PHE A 34 28.90 32.77 16.70
C PHE A 34 29.46 33.83 17.62
N ARG A 35 28.68 34.33 18.60
CA ARG A 35 29.16 35.25 19.60
C ARG A 35 30.32 34.65 20.36
N ASN A 36 30.21 33.46 20.91
CA ASN A 36 31.25 32.82 21.68
C ASN A 36 32.53 32.58 20.85
N LEU A 37 32.36 32.08 19.61
CA LEU A 37 33.48 31.85 18.70
C LEU A 37 34.24 33.15 18.38
N ILE A 38 33.51 34.20 17.99
CA ILE A 38 34.08 35.50 17.65
C ILE A 38 34.77 36.14 18.86
N THR A 39 34.14 36.07 20.03
CA THR A 39 34.74 36.64 21.24
C THR A 39 36.09 36.03 21.61
N THR A 40 36.20 34.69 21.51
CA THR A 40 37.45 33.98 21.81
C THR A 40 38.56 34.27 20.80
N GLU A 41 38.24 34.31 19.51
CA GLU A 41 39.18 34.64 18.46
C GLU A 41 39.69 36.08 18.55
N PHE A 42 38.79 37.06 18.73
CA PHE A 42 39.18 38.46 18.91
C PHE A 42 40.03 38.67 20.17
N GLN A 43 39.71 38.03 21.30
CA GLN A 43 40.52 38.11 22.48
C GLN A 43 41.91 37.53 22.29
N ALA A 44 42.05 36.41 21.55
CA ALA A 44 43.35 35.82 21.26
C ALA A 44 44.21 36.74 20.35
N GLU A 45 43.59 37.33 19.31
CA GLU A 45 44.26 38.25 18.40
C GLU A 45 44.69 39.55 19.11
N MET A 46 43.78 40.19 19.90
CA MET A 46 44.12 41.38 20.68
C MET A 46 45.23 41.10 21.68
N LEU A 47 45.22 39.90 22.32
CA LEU A 47 46.29 39.50 23.23
C LEU A 47 47.65 39.38 22.52
N ALA A 48 47.66 38.81 21.31
CA ALA A 48 48.87 38.70 20.49
C ALA A 48 49.41 40.09 20.08
N ILE A 49 48.52 40.97 19.59
CA ILE A 49 48.90 42.35 19.25
C ILE A 49 49.41 43.10 20.50
N GLY A 50 48.71 42.96 21.63
CA GLY A 50 49.13 43.60 22.88
C GLY A 50 50.48 43.14 23.35
N ARG A 51 50.79 41.85 23.30
CA ARG A 51 52.12 41.31 23.64
C ARG A 51 53.21 41.86 22.71
N GLN A 52 52.97 41.92 21.41
CA GLN A 52 53.90 42.49 20.44
C GLN A 52 54.18 43.96 20.76
N LEU A 53 53.16 44.75 21.11
CA LEU A 53 53.30 46.13 21.48
C LEU A 53 54.06 46.31 22.80
N VAL A 54 53.86 45.45 23.77
CA VAL A 54 54.60 45.43 25.03
C VAL A 54 56.09 45.15 24.73
N THR A 55 56.42 44.09 24.00
CA THR A 55 57.80 43.76 23.61
C THR A 55 58.45 44.89 22.84
N LEU A 56 57.76 45.47 21.85
CA LEU A 56 58.24 46.58 21.06
C LEU A 56 58.54 47.83 21.91
N SER A 57 57.69 48.10 22.89
CA SER A 57 57.90 49.24 23.82
C SER A 57 59.12 49.04 24.78
N GLU A 58 59.39 47.80 25.17
CA GLU A 58 60.56 47.41 25.95
C GLU A 58 61.85 47.56 25.14
N GLU A 59 61.83 47.23 23.84
CA GLU A 59 62.95 47.34 22.98
C GLU A 59 63.27 48.79 22.54
N ILE A 60 62.26 49.59 22.18
CA ILE A 60 62.41 50.95 21.66
C ILE A 60 62.57 51.99 22.77
N GLN A 61 62.03 51.72 23.99
CA GLN A 61 61.97 52.64 25.13
C GLN A 61 61.51 54.06 24.68
N PRO A 62 60.24 54.20 24.25
CA PRO A 62 59.80 55.45 23.64
C PRO A 62 59.78 56.59 24.65
N LYS A 63 60.42 57.70 24.28
CA LYS A 63 60.48 58.93 25.13
C LYS A 63 59.12 59.54 25.44
N ASN A 64 58.13 59.26 24.57
CA ASN A 64 56.71 59.66 24.72
C ASN A 64 55.81 58.49 24.40
N LEU A 65 55.25 57.87 25.43
CA LEU A 65 54.42 56.67 25.32
C LEU A 65 53.06 56.99 24.68
N ASP A 66 52.51 58.19 24.86
CA ASP A 66 51.26 58.64 24.25
C ASP A 66 51.37 58.75 22.72
N SER A 67 52.48 59.27 22.22
CA SER A 67 52.77 59.38 20.84
C SER A 67 52.98 57.99 20.19
N PHE A 68 53.57 57.05 20.91
CA PHE A 68 53.73 55.64 20.51
C PHE A 68 52.40 54.94 20.36
N VAL A 69 51.52 55.03 21.35
CA VAL A 69 50.18 54.44 21.32
C VAL A 69 49.30 55.13 20.26
N ALA A 70 49.35 56.44 20.17
CA ALA A 70 48.60 57.19 19.12
C ALA A 70 49.08 56.82 17.70
N GLY A 71 50.41 56.62 17.52
CA GLY A 71 50.97 56.12 16.27
C GLY A 71 50.51 54.70 15.91
N SER A 72 50.47 53.80 16.88
CA SER A 72 49.99 52.43 16.75
C SER A 72 48.49 52.39 16.40
N ASN A 73 47.68 53.29 17.01
CA ASN A 73 46.25 53.43 16.65
C ASN A 73 46.02 53.85 15.20
N ARG A 74 46.91 54.67 14.60
CA ARG A 74 46.78 55.07 13.22
C ARG A 74 47.15 53.99 12.21
N LEU A 75 47.91 53.00 12.67
CA LEU A 75 48.34 51.85 11.82
C LEU A 75 47.35 50.68 11.82
N ASN A 76 46.39 50.71 12.76
CA ASN A 76 45.47 49.61 12.93
C ASN A 76 44.00 50.11 13.00
N ASP A 77 43.25 49.92 11.88
CA ASP A 77 41.85 50.33 11.81
C ASP A 77 40.87 49.37 12.53
N ASN A 78 41.34 48.19 12.89
CA ASN A 78 40.49 47.15 13.49
C ASN A 78 40.40 47.21 15.00
N TYR A 79 41.38 47.82 15.67
CA TYR A 79 41.49 47.89 17.10
C TYR A 79 41.81 49.29 17.59
N VAL A 80 41.27 49.69 18.76
CA VAL A 80 41.62 50.91 19.48
C VAL A 80 42.44 50.53 20.70
N LEU A 81 43.59 51.16 20.82
CA LEU A 81 44.50 51.09 21.98
C LEU A 81 44.23 52.25 22.89
N THR A 82 43.99 51.98 24.15
CA THR A 82 43.79 52.99 25.20
C THR A 82 44.82 52.75 26.33
N LEU A 83 45.61 53.77 26.63
CA LEU A 83 46.62 53.70 27.66
C LEU A 83 46.15 54.45 28.93
N PHE A 84 46.42 53.85 30.09
CA PHE A 84 46.19 54.47 31.41
C PHE A 84 47.49 54.57 32.19
N TYR A 85 47.66 55.71 32.85
CA TYR A 85 48.80 55.97 33.71
C TYR A 85 48.66 55.18 35.05
N GLU A 86 49.76 55.20 35.82
CA GLU A 86 49.82 54.55 37.13
C GLU A 86 48.76 55.09 38.17
N ASN A 87 48.36 56.38 38.00
CA ASN A 87 47.27 56.99 38.78
C ASN A 87 45.86 56.62 38.29
N GLY A 88 45.75 55.79 37.27
CA GLY A 88 44.46 55.37 36.65
C GLY A 88 43.85 56.39 35.69
N GLU A 89 44.57 57.53 35.44
CA GLU A 89 44.09 58.51 34.44
C GLU A 89 44.42 58.04 32.98
N PRO A 90 43.52 58.28 32.05
CA PRO A 90 43.77 57.89 30.61
C PRO A 90 44.78 58.82 29.96
N ALA A 91 45.77 58.24 29.30
CA ALA A 91 46.75 58.96 28.47
C ALA A 91 46.21 59.35 27.09
N THR A 92 45.20 58.66 26.67
CA THR A 92 44.55 58.88 25.32
C THR A 92 43.05 59.10 25.53
N ALA A 93 42.36 59.62 24.49
CA ALA A 93 40.91 59.84 24.54
C ALA A 93 40.16 58.53 24.87
N ILE A 94 39.31 58.58 25.91
CA ILE A 94 38.48 57.45 26.32
C ILE A 94 37.42 57.20 25.29
N THR A 95 37.29 55.94 24.85
CA THR A 95 36.16 55.54 24.05
C THR A 95 34.91 55.37 24.96
N LEU A 96 33.85 56.10 24.65
CA LEU A 96 32.59 56.03 25.36
C LEU A 96 31.60 55.11 24.67
N ASP A 97 30.75 54.47 25.43
CA ASP A 97 29.62 53.71 24.89
C ASP A 97 28.52 54.66 24.33
N LYS A 98 27.47 54.10 23.69
CA LYS A 98 26.34 54.90 23.18
C LYS A 98 25.55 55.67 24.26
N LYS A 99 25.82 55.41 25.53
CA LYS A 99 25.21 56.06 26.69
C LYS A 99 26.12 57.06 27.37
N GLY A 100 27.33 57.26 26.81
CA GLY A 100 28.32 58.15 27.36
C GLY A 100 29.11 57.58 28.54
N ASN A 101 29.04 56.27 28.79
CA ASN A 101 29.86 55.65 29.85
C ASN A 101 31.21 55.17 29.25
N PRO A 102 32.29 55.25 30.07
CA PRO A 102 33.58 54.74 29.64
C PRO A 102 33.50 53.22 29.34
N LEU A 103 34.08 52.76 28.22
CA LEU A 103 34.14 51.35 27.87
C LEU A 103 35.02 50.53 28.80
N ILE A 104 35.96 51.17 29.51
CA ILE A 104 36.93 50.56 30.44
C ILE A 104 36.63 51.10 31.82
N GLU A 105 36.37 50.21 32.76
CA GLU A 105 36.05 50.57 34.15
C GLU A 105 37.31 50.77 35.00
N ALA A 106 37.26 51.65 36.01
CA ALA A 106 38.39 51.91 36.89
C ALA A 106 38.87 50.63 37.63
N SER A 107 37.99 49.73 37.96
CA SER A 107 38.30 48.43 38.59
C SER A 107 39.17 47.54 37.67
N GLU A 108 38.88 47.55 36.34
CA GLU A 108 39.63 46.81 35.34
C GLU A 108 41.02 47.39 35.13
N VAL A 109 41.12 48.72 35.11
CA VAL A 109 42.40 49.45 35.05
C VAL A 109 43.28 49.10 36.27
N ALA A 110 42.74 49.17 37.50
CA ALA A 110 43.45 48.78 38.69
C ALA A 110 43.97 47.33 38.64
N TYR A 111 43.13 46.39 38.11
CA TYR A 111 43.54 44.98 37.95
C TYR A 111 44.77 44.83 37.08
N VAL A 112 44.84 45.57 35.97
CA VAL A 112 45.96 45.54 35.04
C VAL A 112 47.20 46.24 35.63
N LEU A 113 47.05 47.37 36.33
CA LEU A 113 48.12 48.05 36.95
C LEU A 113 48.84 47.23 38.04
N HIS A 114 48.11 46.26 38.62
CA HIS A 114 48.72 45.27 39.55
C HIS A 114 49.48 44.15 38.82
N GLY A 115 49.71 44.26 37.53
CA GLY A 115 50.53 43.32 36.75
C GLY A 115 49.74 42.12 36.15
N SER A 116 48.43 42.11 36.28
CA SER A 116 47.61 41.01 35.80
C SER A 116 47.02 41.28 34.36
N ILE A 117 46.94 40.26 33.54
CA ILE A 117 46.29 40.37 32.21
C ILE A 117 44.79 40.29 32.40
N TYR A 118 44.08 41.33 31.97
CA TYR A 118 42.61 41.36 31.97
C TYR A 118 42.03 40.82 30.65
N LYS A 119 41.03 39.94 30.75
CA LYS A 119 40.21 39.50 29.63
C LYS A 119 38.77 39.69 30.01
N SER A 120 37.98 40.40 29.20
CA SER A 120 36.55 40.57 29.47
C SER A 120 35.86 39.24 29.50
N LEU A 121 35.20 38.91 30.63
CA LEU A 121 34.29 37.75 30.74
C LEU A 121 32.90 38.24 30.40
N ASP A 122 32.36 37.79 29.24
CA ASP A 122 31.03 38.16 28.83
C ASP A 122 29.98 37.21 29.47
N TYR A 123 29.58 37.53 30.72
CA TYR A 123 28.48 36.87 31.40
C TYR A 123 27.22 37.74 31.34
N GLY A 124 26.43 37.58 30.25
CA GLY A 124 25.14 38.23 30.16
C GLY A 124 24.70 38.50 28.71
N MET A 125 23.41 38.73 28.50
CA MET A 125 22.86 39.19 27.21
C MET A 125 22.89 40.72 27.10
N PRO A 126 23.97 41.35 26.68
CA PRO A 126 24.00 42.79 26.45
C PRO A 126 23.35 43.10 25.10
N LYS A 127 22.69 44.23 24.99
CA LYS A 127 22.12 44.75 23.73
C LYS A 127 23.20 44.94 22.64
N ASP A 128 24.47 44.92 22.98
CA ASP A 128 25.58 45.09 22.07
C ASP A 128 26.81 44.24 22.53
N PRO A 129 26.86 42.96 22.13
CA PRO A 129 27.90 42.03 22.59
C PRO A 129 29.31 42.37 22.11
N PHE A 130 29.45 43.14 21.03
CA PHE A 130 30.74 43.42 20.43
C PHE A 130 31.47 44.59 21.07
N ASN A 131 30.79 45.52 21.75
CA ASN A 131 31.40 46.68 22.39
C ASN A 131 32.03 46.38 23.75
N ARG A 132 31.91 45.17 24.25
CA ARG A 132 32.46 44.78 25.56
C ARG A 132 33.67 43.87 25.50
N VAL A 133 34.03 43.36 24.30
CA VAL A 133 35.22 42.54 24.19
C VAL A 133 36.46 43.45 24.29
N LYS A 134 37.27 43.21 25.31
CA LYS A 134 38.51 43.99 25.56
C LYS A 134 39.55 43.12 26.26
N VAL A 135 40.78 43.45 26.05
CA VAL A 135 41.95 42.84 26.72
C VAL A 135 42.79 43.95 27.33
N GLY A 136 43.23 43.80 28.53
CA GLY A 136 44.16 44.70 29.24
C GLY A 136 45.47 44.00 29.54
N LEU A 137 46.58 44.63 29.22
CA LEU A 137 47.93 44.12 29.49
C LEU A 137 48.72 45.16 30.28
N PRO A 138 49.52 44.74 31.29
CA PRO A 138 50.45 45.60 31.97
C PRO A 138 51.63 45.94 30.99
N LEU A 139 51.99 47.22 30.92
CA LEU A 139 53.11 47.77 30.18
C LEU A 139 54.10 48.43 31.16
N GLN A 140 55.34 47.98 31.14
CA GLN A 140 56.38 48.56 31.99
C GLN A 140 57.35 49.39 31.18
N VAL A 141 57.48 50.68 31.49
CA VAL A 141 58.37 51.60 30.83
C VAL A 141 59.03 52.52 31.96
N ASP A 142 60.35 52.65 32.01
CA ASP A 142 61.08 53.43 32.93
C ASP A 142 60.74 53.14 34.44
N GLY A 143 60.47 51.86 34.75
CA GLY A 143 60.12 51.43 36.11
C GLY A 143 58.70 51.78 36.59
N LYS A 144 57.87 52.34 35.68
CA LYS A 144 56.44 52.62 35.90
C LYS A 144 55.58 51.64 35.23
N THR A 145 54.44 51.25 35.83
CA THR A 145 53.48 50.35 35.26
C THR A 145 52.32 51.14 34.66
N PHE A 146 51.99 50.87 33.42
CA PHE A 146 50.86 51.41 32.69
C PHE A 146 49.88 50.28 32.33
N ALA A 147 48.61 50.64 32.17
CA ALA A 147 47.62 49.65 31.65
C ALA A 147 47.28 49.96 30.21
N LEU A 148 47.62 48.99 29.32
CA LEU A 148 47.28 49.05 27.92
C LEU A 148 46.03 48.22 27.67
N PHE A 149 44.94 48.86 27.22
CA PHE A 149 43.71 48.20 26.85
C PHE A 149 43.53 48.20 25.35
N ILE A 150 43.07 47.08 24.82
CA ILE A 150 42.78 46.89 23.41
C ILE A 150 41.33 46.45 23.27
N HIS A 151 40.58 47.14 22.41
CA HIS A 151 39.21 46.78 22.08
C HIS A 151 38.95 46.91 20.56
N PRO A 152 38.06 46.11 19.97
CA PRO A 152 37.81 46.14 18.57
C PRO A 152 37.04 47.36 18.13
N THR A 153 37.37 47.90 16.93
CA THR A 153 36.65 48.99 16.28
C THR A 153 35.60 48.38 15.36
N PHE A 154 34.46 48.08 15.88
CA PHE A 154 33.34 47.67 14.99
C PHE A 154 32.72 48.91 14.38
N SER A 155 33.01 49.16 13.11
CA SER A 155 32.29 50.18 12.35
C SER A 155 30.79 49.78 12.26
N GLU A 156 29.90 50.75 12.36
CA GLU A 156 28.45 50.49 12.19
C GLU A 156 28.15 49.83 10.81
N VAL A 157 29.02 50.04 9.86
CA VAL A 157 28.97 49.43 8.50
C VAL A 157 29.19 47.93 8.58
N ALA A 158 30.25 47.45 9.26
CA ALA A 158 30.54 46.00 9.39
C ALA A 158 29.40 45.27 10.13
N ARG A 159 28.87 45.86 11.19
CA ARG A 159 27.73 45.34 11.95
C ARG A 159 26.48 45.24 11.11
N ARG A 160 26.18 46.27 10.29
CA ARG A 160 25.05 46.28 9.36
C ARG A 160 25.21 45.22 8.26
N GLN A 161 26.42 45.04 7.71
CA GLN A 161 26.71 44.04 6.71
C GLN A 161 26.48 42.60 7.24
N VAL A 162 26.98 42.25 8.42
CA VAL A 162 26.77 40.93 9.05
C VAL A 162 25.28 40.68 9.30
N LYS A 163 24.57 41.67 9.88
CA LYS A 163 23.12 41.53 10.07
C LYS A 163 22.36 41.34 8.80
N THR A 164 22.68 42.11 7.73
CA THR A 164 22.04 41.98 6.43
C THR A 164 22.34 40.62 5.80
N ALA A 165 23.60 40.14 5.86
CA ALA A 165 23.98 38.83 5.35
C ALA A 165 23.19 37.68 6.03
N VAL A 166 23.09 37.73 7.37
CA VAL A 166 22.30 36.72 8.13
C VAL A 166 20.84 36.74 7.73
N ILE A 167 20.21 37.92 7.66
CA ILE A 167 18.79 38.05 7.24
C ILE A 167 18.61 37.54 5.81
N THR A 168 19.52 37.87 4.89
CA THR A 168 19.46 37.41 3.52
C THR A 168 19.54 35.89 3.41
N VAL A 169 20.47 35.26 4.11
CA VAL A 169 20.58 33.78 4.15
C VAL A 169 19.32 33.15 4.70
N LEU A 170 18.75 33.69 5.79
CA LEU A 170 17.49 33.17 6.35
C LEU A 170 16.32 33.30 5.37
N LEU A 171 16.21 34.40 4.65
CA LEU A 171 15.18 34.60 3.63
C LEU A 171 15.34 33.59 2.47
N ILE A 172 16.58 33.37 2.00
CA ILE A 172 16.86 32.36 0.96
C ILE A 172 16.44 30.96 1.44
N VAL A 173 16.80 30.56 2.65
CA VAL A 173 16.41 29.27 3.23
C VAL A 173 14.91 29.14 3.32
N LEU A 174 14.22 30.20 3.74
CA LEU A 174 12.75 30.21 3.83
C LEU A 174 12.09 30.03 2.45
N ILE A 175 12.55 30.77 1.45
CA ILE A 175 12.00 30.72 0.08
C ILE A 175 12.27 29.35 -0.55
N VAL A 176 13.51 28.89 -0.53
CA VAL A 176 13.91 27.60 -1.13
C VAL A 176 13.21 26.45 -0.40
N GLY A 177 13.19 26.47 0.93
CA GLY A 177 12.49 25.47 1.73
C GLY A 177 11.00 25.41 1.41
N SER A 178 10.34 26.56 1.32
CA SER A 178 8.92 26.63 0.95
C SER A 178 8.65 26.09 -0.44
N LEU A 179 9.50 26.41 -1.43
CA LEU A 179 9.39 25.90 -2.80
C LEU A 179 9.53 24.38 -2.86
N LEU A 180 10.55 23.84 -2.19
CA LEU A 180 10.77 22.38 -2.10
C LEU A 180 9.58 21.66 -1.46
N ILE A 181 8.98 22.24 -0.42
CA ILE A 181 7.81 21.67 0.25
C ILE A 181 6.60 21.64 -0.70
N LEU A 182 6.38 22.69 -1.47
CA LEU A 182 5.28 22.72 -2.47
C LEU A 182 5.45 21.61 -3.52
N ILE A 183 6.67 21.40 -3.99
CA ILE A 183 6.99 20.33 -4.97
C ILE A 183 6.78 18.95 -4.33
N ALA A 184 7.36 18.70 -3.16
CA ALA A 184 7.23 17.43 -2.45
C ALA A 184 5.75 17.10 -2.10
N SER A 185 4.98 18.11 -1.66
CA SER A 185 3.56 17.95 -1.36
C SER A 185 2.75 17.53 -2.60
N ARG A 186 3.03 18.08 -3.77
CA ARG A 186 2.39 17.63 -5.03
C ARG A 186 2.75 16.19 -5.37
N TYR A 187 4.00 15.80 -5.15
CA TYR A 187 4.49 14.46 -5.46
C TYR A 187 3.85 13.39 -4.56
N LEU A 188 3.60 13.68 -3.30
CA LEU A 188 3.01 12.75 -2.34
C LEU A 188 1.47 12.81 -2.32
N VAL A 189 0.89 13.99 -2.33
CA VAL A 189 -0.57 14.14 -2.12
C VAL A 189 -1.39 13.83 -3.37
N ASN A 190 -0.89 14.13 -4.56
CA ASN A 190 -1.64 13.88 -5.79
C ASN A 190 -1.92 12.39 -6.07
N PRO A 191 -0.95 11.44 -5.91
CA PRO A 191 -1.22 10.02 -6.03
C PRO A 191 -2.26 9.52 -5.02
N LEU A 192 -2.15 9.94 -3.76
CA LEU A 192 -3.12 9.59 -2.72
C LEU A 192 -4.52 10.08 -3.05
N LYS A 193 -4.66 11.32 -3.56
CA LYS A 193 -5.95 11.85 -3.99
C LYS A 193 -6.54 11.06 -5.15
N LYS A 194 -5.70 10.61 -6.11
CA LYS A 194 -6.15 9.75 -7.21
C LYS A 194 -6.65 8.41 -6.70
N LEU A 195 -5.94 7.78 -5.77
CA LEU A 195 -6.36 6.53 -5.11
C LEU A 195 -7.68 6.70 -4.36
N THR A 196 -7.83 7.77 -3.57
CA THR A 196 -9.08 8.08 -2.86
C THR A 196 -10.27 8.21 -3.82
N LEU A 197 -10.10 8.98 -4.90
CA LEU A 197 -11.17 9.16 -5.89
C LEU A 197 -11.48 7.87 -6.65
N ALA A 198 -10.49 7.03 -6.93
CA ALA A 198 -10.69 5.73 -7.55
C ALA A 198 -11.45 4.79 -6.61
N THR A 199 -11.12 4.77 -5.31
CA THR A 199 -11.83 4.00 -4.28
C THR A 199 -13.28 4.44 -4.14
N GLU A 200 -13.56 5.76 -4.16
CA GLU A 200 -14.94 6.27 -4.13
C GLU A 200 -15.74 5.83 -5.36
N ARG A 201 -15.13 5.81 -6.55
CA ARG A 201 -15.78 5.33 -7.78
C ARG A 201 -16.06 3.83 -7.71
N LEU A 202 -15.09 3.06 -7.21
CA LEU A 202 -15.21 1.62 -7.00
C LEU A 202 -16.37 1.30 -6.03
N ALA A 203 -16.46 2.02 -4.91
CA ALA A 203 -17.52 1.87 -3.92
C ALA A 203 -18.93 2.23 -4.45
N ARG A 204 -19.00 3.06 -5.50
CA ARG A 204 -20.27 3.38 -6.21
C ARG A 204 -20.60 2.38 -7.32
N GLY A 205 -19.89 1.26 -7.42
CA GLY A 205 -20.13 0.21 -8.42
C GLY A 205 -19.46 0.44 -9.78
N ASN A 206 -18.58 1.43 -9.90
CA ASN A 206 -17.78 1.56 -11.11
C ASN A 206 -16.49 0.76 -10.96
N PHE A 207 -16.50 -0.47 -11.44
CA PHE A 207 -15.35 -1.38 -11.39
C PHE A 207 -14.32 -1.14 -12.51
N ASN A 208 -14.64 -0.27 -13.49
CA ASN A 208 -13.71 0.12 -14.57
C ASN A 208 -12.78 1.25 -14.12
N VAL A 209 -12.18 1.14 -12.95
CA VAL A 209 -11.23 2.11 -12.41
C VAL A 209 -9.81 1.58 -12.50
N HIS A 210 -8.92 2.45 -12.94
CA HIS A 210 -7.49 2.14 -12.99
C HIS A 210 -6.70 3.35 -12.51
N VAL A 211 -5.77 3.14 -11.58
CA VAL A 211 -4.89 4.18 -11.05
C VAL A 211 -3.50 3.99 -11.64
N SER A 212 -3.13 4.89 -12.56
CA SER A 212 -1.77 4.93 -13.10
C SER A 212 -0.85 5.70 -12.15
N VAL A 213 0.07 5.01 -11.51
CA VAL A 213 1.14 5.58 -10.68
C VAL A 213 2.46 5.14 -11.28
N LYS A 214 3.29 6.13 -11.66
CA LYS A 214 4.62 5.88 -12.27
C LYS A 214 5.72 5.61 -11.25
N GLN A 215 5.40 5.74 -9.97
CA GLN A 215 6.33 5.55 -8.86
C GLN A 215 6.60 4.06 -8.64
N LYS A 216 7.85 3.74 -8.26
CA LYS A 216 8.29 2.36 -7.93
C LYS A 216 8.47 2.15 -6.42
N ASP A 217 7.93 3.06 -5.63
CA ASP A 217 7.93 3.07 -4.18
C ASP A 217 6.66 2.40 -3.59
N GLU A 218 6.41 2.59 -2.31
CA GLU A 218 5.26 2.06 -1.58
C GLU A 218 3.92 2.57 -2.15
N LEU A 219 3.90 3.80 -2.71
CA LEU A 219 2.72 4.34 -3.38
C LEU A 219 2.45 3.61 -4.70
N GLY A 220 3.50 3.24 -5.41
CA GLY A 220 3.41 2.41 -6.61
C GLY A 220 2.87 1.02 -6.30
N GLN A 221 3.36 0.36 -5.24
CA GLN A 221 2.86 -0.94 -4.78
C GLN A 221 1.40 -0.86 -4.34
N LEU A 222 1.02 0.19 -3.60
CA LEU A 222 -0.37 0.41 -3.18
C LEU A 222 -1.31 0.56 -4.39
N ALA A 223 -0.88 1.30 -5.41
CA ALA A 223 -1.67 1.46 -6.64
C ALA A 223 -1.81 0.14 -7.42
N GLN A 224 -0.77 -0.69 -7.47
CA GLN A 224 -0.83 -2.02 -8.08
C GLN A 224 -1.80 -2.94 -7.32
N SER A 225 -1.71 -2.98 -6.00
CA SER A 225 -2.63 -3.76 -5.15
C SER A 225 -4.07 -3.31 -5.30
N PHE A 226 -4.31 -1.98 -5.38
CA PHE A 226 -5.63 -1.42 -5.65
C PHE A 226 -6.16 -1.86 -7.03
N ASN A 227 -5.33 -1.78 -8.08
CA ASN A 227 -5.73 -2.18 -9.44
C ASN A 227 -6.03 -3.68 -9.52
N HIS A 228 -5.25 -4.52 -8.83
CA HIS A 228 -5.51 -5.96 -8.73
C HIS A 228 -6.86 -6.23 -8.07
N MET A 229 -7.11 -5.63 -6.89
CA MET A 229 -8.40 -5.74 -6.20
C MET A 229 -9.57 -5.24 -7.05
N ALA A 230 -9.41 -4.12 -7.76
CA ALA A 230 -10.45 -3.60 -8.65
C ALA A 230 -10.73 -4.56 -9.82
N GLY A 231 -9.70 -5.22 -10.35
CA GLY A 231 -9.80 -6.27 -11.36
C GLY A 231 -10.60 -7.48 -10.88
N GLU A 232 -10.27 -8.01 -9.70
CA GLU A 232 -10.99 -9.12 -9.06
C GLU A 232 -12.48 -8.78 -8.83
N LEU A 233 -12.75 -7.58 -8.27
CA LEU A 233 -14.13 -7.13 -8.06
C LEU A 233 -14.92 -6.98 -9.37
N LYS A 234 -14.26 -6.50 -10.44
CA LYS A 234 -14.87 -6.43 -11.77
C LYS A 234 -15.26 -7.82 -12.29
N GLN A 235 -14.36 -8.79 -12.14
CA GLN A 235 -14.61 -10.17 -12.57
C GLN A 235 -15.75 -10.81 -11.77
N LEU A 236 -15.79 -10.61 -10.45
CA LEU A 236 -16.89 -11.08 -9.60
C LEU A 236 -18.22 -10.47 -9.99
N GLU A 237 -18.28 -9.16 -10.27
CA GLU A 237 -19.51 -8.51 -10.70
C GLU A 237 -19.97 -8.99 -12.08
N GLN A 238 -19.03 -9.21 -13.01
CA GLN A 238 -19.34 -9.78 -14.31
C GLN A 238 -19.94 -11.18 -14.15
N MET A 239 -19.32 -12.06 -13.37
CA MET A 239 -19.83 -13.39 -13.08
C MET A 239 -21.23 -13.35 -12.44
N ARG A 240 -21.47 -12.38 -11.54
CA ARG A 240 -22.79 -12.18 -10.91
C ARG A 240 -23.85 -11.76 -11.95
N GLN A 241 -23.51 -10.84 -12.86
CA GLN A 241 -24.43 -10.36 -13.91
C GLN A 241 -24.73 -11.47 -14.91
N ASP A 242 -23.72 -12.21 -15.35
CA ASP A 242 -23.88 -13.35 -16.26
C ASP A 242 -24.75 -14.44 -15.62
N PHE A 243 -24.56 -14.71 -14.32
CA PHE A 243 -25.40 -15.65 -13.57
C PHE A 243 -26.87 -15.21 -13.58
N VAL A 244 -27.18 -13.96 -13.20
CA VAL A 244 -28.57 -13.45 -13.18
C VAL A 244 -29.21 -13.48 -14.56
N SER A 245 -28.44 -13.09 -15.59
CA SER A 245 -28.89 -13.12 -16.97
C SER A 245 -29.24 -14.56 -17.43
N ASN A 246 -28.32 -15.49 -17.18
CA ASN A 246 -28.49 -16.89 -17.59
C ASN A 246 -29.66 -17.57 -16.86
N VAL A 247 -29.79 -17.35 -15.53
CA VAL A 247 -30.94 -17.83 -14.75
C VAL A 247 -32.25 -17.31 -15.37
N SER A 248 -32.31 -16.00 -15.67
CA SER A 248 -33.49 -15.38 -16.25
C SER A 248 -33.88 -16.03 -17.58
N HIS A 249 -32.91 -16.23 -18.46
CA HIS A 249 -33.13 -16.87 -19.75
C HIS A 249 -33.56 -18.34 -19.63
N GLU A 250 -32.91 -19.13 -18.75
CA GLU A 250 -33.24 -20.56 -18.55
C GLU A 250 -34.61 -20.77 -17.87
N ILE A 251 -35.12 -19.76 -17.14
CA ILE A 251 -36.49 -19.76 -16.59
C ILE A 251 -37.53 -19.27 -17.62
N GLN A 252 -37.24 -18.17 -18.33
CA GLN A 252 -38.22 -17.58 -19.28
C GLN A 252 -38.57 -18.50 -20.42
N SER A 253 -37.65 -19.28 -20.95
CA SER A 253 -37.85 -20.18 -22.07
C SER A 253 -38.94 -21.24 -21.78
N PRO A 254 -38.78 -22.11 -20.74
CA PRO A 254 -39.79 -23.12 -20.41
C PRO A 254 -41.12 -22.50 -19.99
N LEU A 255 -41.08 -21.39 -19.24
CA LEU A 255 -42.31 -20.71 -18.80
C LEU A 255 -43.11 -20.16 -19.98
N THR A 256 -42.44 -19.67 -21.04
CA THR A 256 -43.09 -19.22 -22.28
C THR A 256 -43.71 -20.40 -23.05
N SER A 257 -43.02 -21.53 -23.08
CA SER A 257 -43.52 -22.79 -23.70
C SER A 257 -44.76 -23.27 -22.94
N ILE A 258 -44.68 -23.44 -21.61
CA ILE A 258 -45.84 -23.86 -20.78
C ILE A 258 -47.04 -22.94 -20.99
N ARG A 259 -46.81 -21.61 -20.92
CA ARG A 259 -47.89 -20.64 -21.14
C ARG A 259 -48.49 -20.72 -22.53
N GLY A 260 -47.66 -20.91 -23.57
CA GLY A 260 -48.08 -21.02 -24.96
C GLY A 260 -48.96 -22.24 -25.18
N PHE A 261 -48.52 -23.42 -24.77
CA PHE A 261 -49.26 -24.67 -24.90
C PHE A 261 -50.50 -24.73 -24.00
N SER A 262 -50.42 -24.18 -22.75
CA SER A 262 -51.62 -24.04 -21.92
C SER A 262 -52.67 -23.12 -22.51
N LYS A 263 -52.28 -22.05 -23.23
CA LYS A 263 -53.20 -21.18 -23.95
C LYS A 263 -53.81 -21.93 -25.16
N ALA A 264 -52.99 -22.69 -25.92
CA ALA A 264 -53.45 -23.51 -27.04
C ALA A 264 -54.49 -24.55 -26.61
N LEU A 265 -54.26 -25.25 -25.49
CA LEU A 265 -55.21 -26.21 -24.90
C LEU A 265 -56.58 -25.64 -24.52
N ARG A 266 -56.71 -24.33 -24.39
CA ARG A 266 -58.04 -23.65 -24.17
C ARG A 266 -58.79 -23.38 -25.44
N GLY A 267 -58.21 -23.64 -26.62
CA GLY A 267 -58.89 -23.55 -27.92
C GLY A 267 -59.90 -24.71 -28.11
N SER A 268 -60.98 -24.47 -28.87
CA SER A 268 -62.10 -25.42 -29.05
C SER A 268 -61.89 -26.46 -30.13
N GLU A 269 -60.83 -26.41 -30.92
CA GLU A 269 -60.61 -27.22 -32.10
C GLU A 269 -59.31 -28.04 -32.11
N ILE A 270 -58.96 -28.61 -30.93
CA ILE A 270 -57.76 -29.44 -30.78
C ILE A 270 -58.13 -30.88 -30.74
N ASP A 271 -57.52 -31.74 -31.61
CA ASP A 271 -57.71 -33.17 -31.49
C ASP A 271 -57.04 -33.78 -30.24
N GLU A 272 -57.43 -35.04 -29.93
CA GLU A 272 -56.93 -35.71 -28.72
C GLU A 272 -55.42 -36.01 -28.80
N ALA A 273 -54.91 -36.26 -29.99
CA ALA A 273 -53.47 -36.51 -30.17
C ALA A 273 -52.64 -35.22 -29.95
N GLU A 274 -53.09 -34.07 -30.47
CA GLU A 274 -52.46 -32.77 -30.22
C GLU A 274 -52.57 -32.36 -28.75
N ARG A 275 -53.72 -32.62 -28.12
CA ARG A 275 -53.93 -32.39 -26.67
C ARG A 275 -52.90 -33.16 -25.85
N GLY A 276 -52.73 -34.46 -26.13
CA GLY A 276 -51.74 -35.30 -25.45
C GLY A 276 -50.34 -34.77 -25.61
N ARG A 277 -49.95 -34.40 -26.85
CA ARG A 277 -48.63 -33.83 -27.13
C ARG A 277 -48.36 -32.50 -26.42
N TYR A 278 -49.37 -31.61 -26.32
CA TYR A 278 -49.21 -30.36 -25.59
C TYR A 278 -49.06 -30.56 -24.08
N LEU A 279 -49.79 -31.52 -23.50
CA LEU A 279 -49.64 -31.90 -22.10
C LEU A 279 -48.27 -32.50 -21.81
N GLU A 280 -47.77 -33.39 -22.67
CA GLU A 280 -46.36 -33.90 -22.55
C GLU A 280 -45.31 -32.81 -22.59
N ILE A 281 -45.50 -31.79 -23.46
CA ILE A 281 -44.55 -30.66 -23.50
C ILE A 281 -44.62 -29.85 -22.22
N ILE A 282 -45.83 -29.57 -21.67
CA ILE A 282 -46.02 -28.85 -20.43
C ILE A 282 -45.38 -29.60 -19.26
N GLU A 283 -45.62 -30.91 -19.17
CA GLU A 283 -45.03 -31.77 -18.14
C GLU A 283 -43.48 -31.74 -18.21
N ARG A 284 -42.91 -32.00 -19.38
CA ARG A 284 -41.46 -31.98 -19.59
C ARG A 284 -40.81 -30.64 -19.23
N GLU A 285 -41.43 -29.51 -19.62
CA GLU A 285 -40.90 -28.20 -19.32
C GLU A 285 -41.03 -27.84 -17.82
N SER A 286 -42.10 -28.35 -17.16
CA SER A 286 -42.29 -28.22 -15.71
C SER A 286 -41.24 -29.01 -14.93
N GLU A 287 -40.97 -30.25 -15.33
CA GLU A 287 -39.89 -31.05 -14.72
C GLU A 287 -38.52 -30.43 -14.95
N ARG A 288 -38.29 -29.86 -16.14
CA ARG A 288 -37.05 -29.15 -16.47
C ARG A 288 -36.86 -27.95 -15.53
N LEU A 289 -37.95 -27.19 -15.28
CA LEU A 289 -37.89 -26.02 -14.37
C LEU A 289 -37.66 -26.44 -12.91
N SER A 290 -38.27 -27.54 -12.46
CA SER A 290 -38.01 -28.12 -11.14
C SER A 290 -36.55 -28.52 -10.98
N ARG A 291 -35.99 -29.28 -11.92
CA ARG A 291 -34.56 -29.66 -11.91
C ARG A 291 -33.63 -28.46 -11.93
N LEU A 292 -33.97 -27.39 -12.66
CA LEU A 292 -33.19 -26.14 -12.67
C LEU A 292 -33.22 -25.50 -11.29
N SER A 293 -34.41 -25.40 -10.66
CA SER A 293 -34.55 -24.83 -9.31
C SER A 293 -33.76 -25.61 -8.27
N ASP A 294 -33.83 -26.93 -8.27
CA ASP A 294 -33.09 -27.81 -7.36
C ASP A 294 -31.58 -27.64 -7.52
N ASN A 295 -31.08 -27.56 -8.74
CA ASN A 295 -29.66 -27.35 -9.03
C ASN A 295 -29.19 -25.96 -8.57
N LEU A 296 -30.02 -24.92 -8.72
CA LEU A 296 -29.70 -23.57 -8.24
C LEU A 296 -29.62 -23.51 -6.73
N LEU A 297 -30.61 -24.11 -6.03
CA LEU A 297 -30.61 -24.18 -4.56
C LEU A 297 -29.40 -24.96 -4.03
N LYS A 298 -29.06 -26.09 -4.67
CA LYS A 298 -27.89 -26.88 -4.32
C LYS A 298 -26.59 -26.10 -4.52
N LEU A 299 -26.45 -25.42 -5.66
CA LEU A 299 -25.26 -24.62 -5.94
C LEU A 299 -25.13 -23.48 -4.91
N ALA A 300 -26.22 -22.77 -4.63
CA ALA A 300 -26.22 -21.71 -3.62
C ALA A 300 -25.85 -22.24 -2.22
N SER A 301 -26.35 -23.43 -1.86
CA SER A 301 -25.99 -24.09 -0.60
C SER A 301 -24.50 -24.47 -0.55
N LEU A 302 -23.97 -25.09 -1.62
CA LEU A 302 -22.55 -25.49 -1.74
C LEU A 302 -21.58 -24.31 -1.74
N GLU A 303 -22.02 -23.11 -2.12
CA GLU A 303 -21.25 -21.89 -2.12
C GLU A 303 -21.28 -21.12 -0.79
N SER A 304 -22.19 -21.49 0.10
CA SER A 304 -22.26 -20.91 1.44
C SER A 304 -21.05 -21.34 2.30
N GLU A 305 -20.43 -20.37 2.99
CA GLU A 305 -19.34 -20.66 3.96
C GLU A 305 -19.75 -21.63 5.07
N HIS A 306 -21.06 -21.74 5.33
CA HIS A 306 -21.65 -22.61 6.37
C HIS A 306 -22.34 -23.83 5.77
N HIS A 307 -21.92 -24.27 4.57
CA HIS A 307 -22.51 -25.47 3.99
C HIS A 307 -22.29 -26.67 4.91
N PRO A 308 -23.37 -27.40 5.30
CA PRO A 308 -23.23 -28.58 6.16
C PRO A 308 -22.49 -29.68 5.41
N PHE A 309 -21.41 -30.18 5.97
CA PHE A 309 -20.63 -31.27 5.46
C PHE A 309 -20.74 -32.45 6.45
N HIS A 310 -21.35 -33.56 6.01
CA HIS A 310 -21.64 -34.71 6.84
C HIS A 310 -20.87 -35.96 6.40
N PRO A 311 -19.58 -36.06 6.72
CA PRO A 311 -18.81 -37.22 6.31
C PRO A 311 -19.20 -38.47 7.05
N THR A 312 -19.51 -39.54 6.33
CA THR A 312 -19.78 -40.88 6.83
C THR A 312 -18.86 -41.88 6.15
N THR A 313 -18.58 -43.01 6.82
CA THR A 313 -17.78 -44.09 6.22
C THR A 313 -18.71 -45.08 5.53
N TYR A 314 -18.52 -45.28 4.23
CA TYR A 314 -19.37 -46.16 3.44
C TYR A 314 -18.56 -46.85 2.32
N ASP A 315 -19.14 -47.85 1.65
CA ASP A 315 -18.58 -48.59 0.55
C ASP A 315 -18.83 -47.80 -0.78
N LEU A 316 -17.79 -47.22 -1.35
CA LEU A 316 -17.87 -46.36 -2.53
C LEU A 316 -18.24 -47.16 -3.80
N ASP A 317 -17.74 -48.39 -3.93
CA ASP A 317 -18.09 -49.30 -5.02
C ASP A 317 -19.59 -49.60 -5.04
N GLU A 318 -20.22 -49.81 -3.87
CA GLU A 318 -21.66 -50.00 -3.77
C GLU A 318 -22.46 -48.72 -4.15
N GLN A 319 -21.97 -47.56 -3.79
CA GLN A 319 -22.59 -46.30 -4.22
C GLN A 319 -22.56 -46.14 -5.72
N LEU A 320 -21.40 -46.39 -6.39
CA LEU A 320 -21.28 -46.33 -7.85
C LEU A 320 -22.20 -47.36 -8.53
N ARG A 321 -22.28 -48.59 -8.03
CA ARG A 321 -23.20 -49.61 -8.54
C ARG A 321 -24.65 -49.17 -8.48
N ARG A 322 -25.08 -48.57 -7.36
CA ARG A 322 -26.44 -48.03 -7.20
C ARG A 322 -26.74 -46.95 -8.23
N VAL A 323 -25.80 -46.07 -8.50
CA VAL A 323 -25.97 -45.02 -9.52
C VAL A 323 -26.07 -45.62 -10.92
N VAL A 324 -25.30 -46.66 -11.24
CA VAL A 324 -25.39 -47.38 -12.51
C VAL A 324 -26.76 -48.03 -12.66
N VAL A 325 -27.27 -48.70 -11.61
CA VAL A 325 -28.62 -49.34 -11.62
C VAL A 325 -29.71 -48.27 -11.73
N PHE A 326 -29.56 -47.13 -11.09
CA PHE A 326 -30.55 -46.03 -11.18
C PHE A 326 -30.73 -45.57 -12.64
N TYR A 327 -29.68 -45.57 -13.44
CA TYR A 327 -29.71 -45.20 -14.86
C TYR A 327 -29.98 -46.35 -15.81
N GLU A 328 -30.32 -47.57 -15.32
CA GLU A 328 -30.57 -48.77 -16.15
C GLU A 328 -31.56 -48.52 -17.28
N PRO A 329 -32.74 -47.89 -17.09
CA PRO A 329 -33.71 -47.68 -18.17
C PRO A 329 -33.10 -46.82 -19.29
N GLN A 330 -32.20 -45.86 -18.99
CA GLN A 330 -31.66 -44.95 -19.98
C GLN A 330 -30.52 -45.57 -20.79
N TRP A 331 -29.55 -46.22 -20.12
CA TRP A 331 -28.42 -46.83 -20.85
C TRP A 331 -28.90 -48.12 -21.59
N SER A 332 -29.85 -48.87 -21.03
CA SER A 332 -30.42 -50.05 -21.68
C SER A 332 -31.21 -49.66 -22.94
N SER A 333 -32.02 -48.60 -22.89
CA SER A 333 -32.78 -48.10 -24.07
C SER A 333 -31.87 -47.71 -25.23
N LYS A 334 -30.64 -47.20 -24.93
CA LYS A 334 -29.61 -46.92 -25.93
C LYS A 334 -28.71 -48.09 -26.28
N GLN A 335 -28.89 -49.26 -25.64
CA GLN A 335 -28.05 -50.46 -25.83
C GLN A 335 -26.56 -50.16 -25.58
N LEU A 336 -26.27 -49.38 -24.53
CA LEU A 336 -24.87 -49.04 -24.20
C LEU A 336 -24.16 -50.23 -23.54
N GLU A 337 -22.89 -50.43 -23.90
CA GLU A 337 -22.02 -51.40 -23.25
C GLU A 337 -21.43 -50.74 -21.99
N LEU A 338 -21.62 -51.37 -20.82
CA LEU A 338 -21.07 -50.92 -19.55
C LEU A 338 -19.95 -51.84 -19.07
N ASP A 339 -18.77 -51.24 -18.82
CA ASP A 339 -17.60 -51.95 -18.32
C ASP A 339 -17.27 -51.40 -16.91
N LEU A 340 -17.35 -52.24 -15.89
CA LEU A 340 -17.29 -51.83 -14.48
C LEU A 340 -16.15 -52.53 -13.76
N GLU A 341 -15.09 -51.77 -13.41
CA GLU A 341 -13.99 -52.23 -12.59
C GLU A 341 -14.06 -51.56 -11.20
N LEU A 342 -14.86 -52.11 -10.31
CA LEU A 342 -15.19 -51.54 -9.01
C LEU A 342 -14.76 -52.47 -7.88
N PRO A 343 -13.46 -52.44 -7.46
CA PRO A 343 -13.03 -53.16 -6.30
C PRO A 343 -13.65 -52.57 -5.02
N ARG A 344 -13.76 -53.37 -3.97
CA ARG A 344 -14.31 -52.93 -2.68
C ARG A 344 -13.42 -51.87 -2.05
N VAL A 345 -13.94 -50.66 -1.86
CA VAL A 345 -13.23 -49.53 -1.28
C VAL A 345 -14.15 -48.75 -0.33
N LYS A 346 -13.68 -48.60 0.92
CA LYS A 346 -14.33 -47.75 1.90
C LYS A 346 -13.77 -46.32 1.86
N VAL A 347 -14.64 -45.36 1.87
CA VAL A 347 -14.29 -43.94 1.91
C VAL A 347 -15.02 -43.24 3.06
N THR A 348 -14.37 -42.25 3.66
CA THR A 348 -15.05 -41.33 4.61
C THR A 348 -15.28 -40.01 3.88
N ALA A 349 -16.51 -39.75 3.50
CA ALA A 349 -16.92 -38.60 2.68
C ALA A 349 -18.40 -38.30 2.89
N ASP A 350 -18.89 -37.19 2.38
CA ASP A 350 -20.32 -36.93 2.32
C ASP A 350 -20.96 -37.74 1.21
N ALA A 351 -21.67 -38.79 1.61
CA ALA A 351 -22.23 -39.79 0.69
C ALA A 351 -23.25 -39.18 -0.28
N ASP A 352 -24.08 -38.24 0.17
CA ASP A 352 -25.14 -37.61 -0.63
C ASP A 352 -24.50 -36.69 -1.69
N GLN A 353 -23.50 -35.92 -1.31
CA GLN A 353 -22.78 -35.04 -2.23
C GLN A 353 -22.03 -35.85 -3.30
N LEU A 354 -21.28 -36.88 -2.90
CA LEU A 354 -20.56 -37.71 -3.87
C LEU A 354 -21.49 -38.51 -4.76
N SER A 355 -22.63 -38.98 -4.25
CA SER A 355 -23.68 -39.59 -5.10
C SER A 355 -24.09 -38.65 -6.23
N GLN A 356 -24.24 -37.36 -5.94
CA GLN A 356 -24.58 -36.37 -6.96
C GLN A 356 -23.45 -36.15 -7.99
N VAL A 357 -22.20 -36.24 -7.58
CA VAL A 357 -21.07 -36.22 -8.54
C VAL A 357 -21.22 -37.36 -9.56
N TRP A 358 -21.43 -38.59 -9.07
CA TRP A 358 -21.55 -39.75 -9.95
C TRP A 358 -22.80 -39.69 -10.80
N MET A 359 -23.93 -39.25 -10.29
CA MET A 359 -25.13 -39.04 -11.05
C MET A 359 -24.96 -38.03 -12.19
N ASN A 360 -24.31 -36.89 -11.91
CA ASN A 360 -24.05 -35.88 -12.96
C ASN A 360 -23.07 -36.39 -14.04
N LEU A 361 -21.97 -37.04 -13.64
CA LEU A 361 -20.97 -37.53 -14.59
C LEU A 361 -21.50 -38.68 -15.40
N LEU A 362 -22.13 -39.69 -14.78
CA LEU A 362 -22.71 -40.83 -15.49
C LEU A 362 -23.89 -40.42 -16.36
N GLY A 363 -24.77 -39.52 -15.87
CA GLY A 363 -25.86 -38.98 -16.66
C GLY A 363 -25.38 -38.25 -17.92
N ASN A 364 -24.28 -37.48 -17.82
CA ASN A 364 -23.65 -36.87 -19.00
C ASN A 364 -23.07 -37.95 -19.94
N ALA A 365 -22.33 -38.92 -19.43
CA ALA A 365 -21.80 -40.02 -20.25
C ALA A 365 -22.90 -40.72 -21.03
N ILE A 366 -24.01 -41.12 -20.40
CA ILE A 366 -25.15 -41.79 -21.03
C ILE A 366 -25.81 -40.85 -22.06
N LYS A 367 -25.97 -39.59 -21.73
CA LYS A 367 -26.61 -38.59 -22.62
C LYS A 367 -25.86 -38.39 -23.92
N PHE A 368 -24.55 -38.22 -23.85
CA PHE A 368 -23.70 -37.85 -24.99
C PHE A 368 -23.10 -39.05 -25.72
N THR A 369 -23.23 -40.26 -25.19
CA THR A 369 -22.84 -41.48 -25.91
C THR A 369 -23.95 -41.89 -26.92
N PRO A 370 -23.61 -42.16 -28.19
CA PRO A 370 -24.56 -42.67 -29.15
C PRO A 370 -25.02 -44.07 -28.78
N SER A 371 -26.14 -44.53 -29.41
CA SER A 371 -26.62 -45.88 -29.20
C SER A 371 -25.56 -46.91 -29.60
N ARG A 372 -25.44 -47.97 -28.80
CA ARG A 372 -24.42 -49.03 -28.89
C ARG A 372 -22.99 -48.56 -28.61
N GLY A 373 -22.82 -47.37 -28.00
CA GLY A 373 -21.53 -46.93 -27.50
C GLY A 373 -21.13 -47.62 -26.21
N LYS A 374 -19.94 -47.26 -25.70
CA LYS A 374 -19.34 -47.86 -24.49
C LYS A 374 -19.17 -46.84 -23.41
N ILE A 375 -19.44 -47.20 -22.14
CA ILE A 375 -19.10 -46.44 -20.95
C ILE A 375 -18.30 -47.33 -20.02
N GLN A 376 -17.16 -46.84 -19.54
CA GLN A 376 -16.28 -47.53 -18.60
C GLN A 376 -16.17 -46.76 -17.27
N ILE A 377 -16.34 -47.47 -16.16
CA ILE A 377 -16.18 -46.91 -14.81
C ILE A 377 -15.15 -47.71 -14.06
N GLN A 378 -14.08 -47.05 -13.67
CA GLN A 378 -12.96 -47.66 -12.94
C GLN A 378 -12.75 -46.98 -11.59
N LEU A 379 -12.55 -47.75 -10.55
CA LEU A 379 -12.23 -47.33 -9.21
C LEU A 379 -10.84 -47.84 -8.83
N GLU A 380 -9.89 -46.93 -8.68
CA GLU A 380 -8.51 -47.23 -8.37
C GLU A 380 -8.14 -46.73 -6.96
N PRO A 381 -7.94 -47.61 -5.97
CA PRO A 381 -7.40 -47.21 -4.70
C PRO A 381 -5.91 -46.92 -4.81
N LEU A 382 -5.51 -45.70 -4.43
CA LEU A 382 -4.13 -45.28 -4.28
C LEU A 382 -3.76 -45.24 -2.77
N ASN A 383 -2.49 -45.02 -2.44
CA ASN A 383 -2.03 -45.08 -1.02
C ASN A 383 -2.81 -44.15 -0.08
N ASP A 384 -3.02 -42.90 -0.50
CA ASP A 384 -3.65 -41.82 0.27
C ASP A 384 -4.88 -41.19 -0.41
N ARG A 385 -5.22 -41.67 -1.59
CA ARG A 385 -6.31 -41.13 -2.45
C ARG A 385 -7.07 -42.27 -3.12
N ILE A 386 -8.25 -41.94 -3.63
CA ILE A 386 -9.06 -42.81 -4.45
C ILE A 386 -9.27 -42.07 -5.77
N ARG A 387 -9.02 -42.76 -6.87
CA ARG A 387 -9.24 -42.24 -8.22
C ARG A 387 -10.43 -42.97 -8.84
N ILE A 388 -11.36 -42.20 -9.36
CA ILE A 388 -12.53 -42.68 -10.08
C ILE A 388 -12.43 -42.16 -11.51
N ARG A 389 -12.51 -43.05 -12.48
CA ARG A 389 -12.48 -42.77 -13.89
C ARG A 389 -13.82 -43.12 -14.52
N ILE A 390 -14.44 -42.19 -15.22
CA ILE A 390 -15.66 -42.37 -15.99
C ILE A 390 -15.34 -41.97 -17.40
N GLN A 391 -15.30 -42.95 -18.30
CA GLN A 391 -14.97 -42.78 -19.71
C GLN A 391 -16.19 -43.15 -20.55
N ASP A 392 -16.49 -42.33 -21.54
CA ASP A 392 -17.50 -42.58 -22.56
C ASP A 392 -16.90 -42.56 -23.96
N SER A 393 -17.57 -43.24 -24.90
CA SER A 393 -17.24 -43.19 -26.33
C SER A 393 -18.16 -42.24 -27.09
N GLY A 394 -18.47 -41.10 -26.47
CA GLY A 394 -19.38 -40.09 -27.00
C GLY A 394 -18.74 -39.16 -28.02
N MET A 395 -19.43 -38.07 -28.29
CA MET A 395 -19.00 -37.05 -29.27
C MET A 395 -17.73 -36.28 -28.89
N GLY A 396 -17.28 -36.41 -27.67
CA GLY A 396 -16.14 -35.66 -27.16
C GLY A 396 -16.40 -34.17 -26.98
N ILE A 397 -15.36 -33.44 -26.52
CA ILE A 397 -15.41 -32.01 -26.18
C ILE A 397 -14.23 -31.30 -26.86
N ALA A 398 -14.52 -30.23 -27.61
CA ALA A 398 -13.50 -29.45 -28.27
C ALA A 398 -12.51 -28.84 -27.26
N ALA A 399 -11.22 -28.76 -27.60
CA ALA A 399 -10.18 -28.24 -26.72
C ALA A 399 -10.47 -26.82 -26.21
N SER A 400 -11.13 -25.98 -27.04
CA SER A 400 -11.55 -24.62 -26.65
C SER A 400 -12.59 -24.58 -25.53
N ASP A 401 -13.33 -25.69 -25.34
CA ASP A 401 -14.45 -25.74 -24.41
C ASP A 401 -14.09 -26.47 -23.10
N GLN A 402 -13.00 -27.27 -23.09
CA GLN A 402 -12.65 -28.16 -22.00
C GLN A 402 -12.42 -27.43 -20.65
N GLU A 403 -11.87 -26.22 -20.66
CA GLU A 403 -11.74 -25.42 -19.47
C GLU A 403 -13.06 -24.81 -19.01
N ARG A 404 -13.94 -24.51 -19.94
CA ARG A 404 -15.19 -23.78 -19.74
C ARG A 404 -16.38 -24.63 -19.34
N ILE A 405 -16.37 -25.94 -19.61
CA ILE A 405 -17.50 -26.82 -19.28
C ILE A 405 -17.84 -26.89 -17.79
N PHE A 406 -16.92 -26.46 -16.91
CA PHE A 406 -17.13 -26.35 -15.48
C PHE A 406 -17.71 -24.99 -15.07
N GLU A 407 -17.80 -24.02 -16.01
CA GLU A 407 -18.47 -22.74 -15.77
C GLU A 407 -19.98 -22.94 -15.65
N ARG A 408 -20.64 -22.10 -14.87
CA ARG A 408 -22.09 -22.15 -14.68
C ARG A 408 -22.81 -21.80 -16.00
N PHE A 409 -23.86 -22.59 -16.34
CA PHE A 409 -24.66 -22.42 -17.54
C PHE A 409 -23.92 -22.63 -18.87
N TYR A 410 -22.65 -23.02 -18.82
CA TYR A 410 -21.91 -23.27 -20.04
C TYR A 410 -22.39 -24.56 -20.75
N LYS A 411 -22.55 -24.47 -22.06
CA LYS A 411 -22.93 -25.59 -22.94
C LYS A 411 -22.01 -25.55 -24.15
N ALA A 412 -21.31 -26.63 -24.44
CA ALA A 412 -20.33 -26.77 -25.53
C ALA A 412 -21.00 -26.84 -26.87
N ASP A 413 -21.81 -26.15 -27.33
CA ASP A 413 -22.49 -25.98 -28.64
C ASP A 413 -23.98 -25.60 -28.49
N ALA A 414 -24.23 -24.30 -28.44
CA ALA A 414 -25.61 -23.79 -28.38
C ALA A 414 -26.40 -23.98 -29.67
N SER A 415 -25.72 -24.37 -30.77
CA SER A 415 -26.35 -24.36 -32.11
C SER A 415 -26.76 -25.74 -32.68
N ARG A 416 -26.17 -26.86 -32.22
CA ARG A 416 -26.39 -28.16 -32.85
C ARG A 416 -27.45 -29.05 -32.19
N HIS A 417 -27.77 -28.86 -30.90
CA HIS A 417 -28.68 -29.80 -30.23
C HIS A 417 -29.72 -29.05 -29.38
N ARG A 418 -30.69 -28.41 -30.00
CA ARG A 418 -31.89 -27.85 -29.33
C ARG A 418 -32.71 -28.91 -28.56
N GLU A 419 -32.46 -30.20 -28.77
CA GLU A 419 -33.12 -31.30 -28.08
C GLU A 419 -32.38 -31.86 -26.87
N THR A 420 -31.12 -31.47 -26.63
CA THR A 420 -30.37 -31.97 -25.48
C THR A 420 -30.66 -31.13 -24.24
N ASP A 421 -31.57 -31.63 -23.40
CA ASP A 421 -32.00 -31.05 -22.15
C ASP A 421 -30.84 -31.00 -21.11
N GLY A 422 -30.45 -29.80 -20.63
CA GLY A 422 -29.47 -29.63 -19.60
C GLY A 422 -29.31 -28.15 -19.21
N SER A 423 -29.24 -27.86 -17.90
CA SER A 423 -29.14 -26.51 -17.38
C SER A 423 -27.71 -25.91 -17.47
N GLY A 424 -26.68 -26.71 -17.77
CA GLY A 424 -25.29 -26.29 -17.72
C GLY A 424 -24.76 -26.08 -16.28
N LEU A 425 -25.50 -26.57 -15.27
CA LEU A 425 -25.10 -26.44 -13.85
C LEU A 425 -24.45 -27.72 -13.30
N GLY A 426 -24.69 -28.89 -13.95
CA GLY A 426 -24.28 -30.20 -13.42
C GLY A 426 -22.76 -30.31 -13.17
N LEU A 427 -21.93 -29.91 -14.15
CA LEU A 427 -20.47 -29.98 -14.01
C LEU A 427 -19.92 -28.90 -13.06
N ALA A 428 -20.53 -27.73 -12.96
CA ALA A 428 -20.20 -26.74 -11.94
C ALA A 428 -20.47 -27.26 -10.51
N ILE A 429 -21.59 -27.98 -10.31
CA ILE A 429 -21.90 -28.67 -9.04
C ILE A 429 -20.85 -29.75 -8.75
N VAL A 430 -20.51 -30.58 -9.75
CA VAL A 430 -19.47 -31.61 -9.62
C VAL A 430 -18.15 -31.00 -9.14
N ARG A 431 -17.67 -29.97 -9.82
CA ARG A 431 -16.41 -29.29 -9.44
C ARG A 431 -16.47 -28.77 -8.01
N LYS A 432 -17.56 -28.12 -7.63
CA LYS A 432 -17.72 -27.58 -6.28
C LYS A 432 -17.76 -28.65 -5.20
N ILE A 433 -18.45 -29.77 -5.41
CA ILE A 433 -18.46 -30.89 -4.48
C ILE A 433 -17.07 -31.52 -4.35
N VAL A 434 -16.39 -31.74 -5.45
CA VAL A 434 -15.01 -32.30 -5.44
C VAL A 434 -14.05 -31.39 -4.71
N GLU A 435 -14.15 -30.07 -4.88
CA GLU A 435 -13.36 -29.07 -4.13
C GLU A 435 -13.65 -29.13 -2.63
N LEU A 436 -14.91 -29.24 -2.22
CA LEU A 436 -15.30 -29.38 -0.80
C LEU A 436 -14.75 -30.66 -0.14
N HIS A 437 -14.52 -31.71 -0.96
CA HIS A 437 -13.86 -32.94 -0.53
C HIS A 437 -12.34 -32.88 -0.65
N HIS A 438 -11.76 -31.71 -0.90
CA HIS A 438 -10.30 -31.52 -1.13
C HIS A 438 -9.75 -32.41 -2.26
N GLY A 439 -10.60 -32.76 -3.20
CA GLY A 439 -10.27 -33.57 -4.38
C GLY A 439 -9.93 -32.70 -5.62
N THR A 440 -9.61 -33.40 -6.68
CA THR A 440 -9.42 -32.81 -8.02
C THR A 440 -10.27 -33.50 -9.05
N ILE A 441 -10.73 -32.75 -10.05
CA ILE A 441 -11.38 -33.29 -11.23
C ILE A 441 -10.57 -32.88 -12.46
N GLU A 442 -10.22 -33.87 -13.28
CA GLU A 442 -9.50 -33.71 -14.54
C GLU A 442 -10.35 -34.19 -15.70
N LEU A 443 -10.12 -33.64 -16.86
CA LEU A 443 -10.81 -33.98 -18.11
C LEU A 443 -9.79 -34.29 -19.20
N GLN A 444 -10.05 -35.37 -19.93
CA GLN A 444 -9.38 -35.70 -21.17
C GLN A 444 -10.47 -36.02 -22.23
N SER A 445 -10.48 -35.30 -23.32
CA SER A 445 -11.52 -35.48 -24.33
C SER A 445 -11.01 -35.15 -25.72
N GLU A 446 -11.46 -35.91 -26.69
CA GLU A 446 -11.18 -35.68 -28.09
C GLU A 446 -12.50 -35.87 -28.91
N ILE A 447 -12.72 -34.98 -29.89
CA ILE A 447 -13.92 -34.98 -30.69
C ILE A 447 -14.04 -36.35 -31.43
N ASP A 448 -15.25 -36.90 -31.40
CA ASP A 448 -15.65 -38.20 -32.02
C ASP A 448 -14.90 -39.44 -31.44
N ILE A 449 -14.10 -39.27 -30.38
CA ILE A 449 -13.48 -40.38 -29.66
C ILE A 449 -14.18 -40.61 -28.32
N GLY A 450 -14.45 -39.55 -27.57
CA GLY A 450 -15.16 -39.63 -26.30
C GLY A 450 -14.55 -38.73 -25.21
N THR A 451 -15.01 -38.94 -23.98
CA THR A 451 -14.65 -38.13 -22.84
C THR A 451 -14.27 -39.00 -21.64
N LEU A 452 -13.18 -38.66 -20.98
CA LEU A 452 -12.73 -39.26 -19.72
C LEU A 452 -12.70 -38.19 -18.62
N PHE A 453 -13.56 -38.37 -17.62
CA PHE A 453 -13.50 -37.63 -16.37
C PHE A 453 -12.70 -38.45 -15.33
N ILE A 454 -11.77 -37.80 -14.65
CA ILE A 454 -10.95 -38.38 -13.58
C ILE A 454 -11.19 -37.57 -12.31
N VAL A 455 -11.85 -38.19 -11.33
CA VAL A 455 -12.07 -37.61 -10.01
C VAL A 455 -11.12 -38.25 -9.04
N THR A 456 -10.32 -37.46 -8.31
CA THR A 456 -9.39 -37.95 -7.29
C THR A 456 -9.76 -37.34 -5.95
N ILE A 457 -10.03 -38.19 -4.94
CA ILE A 457 -10.49 -37.76 -3.60
C ILE A 457 -9.46 -38.29 -2.57
N PRO A 458 -9.02 -37.48 -1.61
CA PRO A 458 -8.16 -37.96 -0.52
C PRO A 458 -8.90 -38.90 0.41
N ILE A 459 -8.22 -39.95 0.90
CA ILE A 459 -8.73 -40.81 1.95
C ILE A 459 -8.57 -40.06 3.27
N LEU A 460 -9.64 -39.36 3.70
CA LEU A 460 -9.64 -38.67 4.98
C LEU A 460 -9.70 -39.71 6.11
N ARG A 461 -8.60 -39.90 6.82
CA ARG A 461 -8.58 -40.65 8.08
C ARG A 461 -9.00 -39.71 9.19
N TYR A 462 -10.30 -39.53 9.41
CA TYR A 462 -10.75 -38.85 10.63
C TYR A 462 -10.40 -39.73 11.84
N PRO A 463 -9.78 -39.17 12.91
CA PRO A 463 -9.60 -39.92 14.14
C PRO A 463 -11.01 -40.26 14.65
N THR A 464 -11.33 -41.55 14.70
CA THR A 464 -12.54 -42.06 15.36
C THR A 464 -12.55 -41.51 16.78
N LYS A 465 -13.48 -40.59 17.10
CA LYS A 465 -13.77 -40.24 18.49
C LYS A 465 -14.15 -41.55 19.19
N LYS A 466 -13.27 -42.00 20.11
CA LYS A 466 -13.61 -43.05 21.09
C LYS A 466 -14.66 -42.55 22.06
#